data_e57fbd6a1e0059db2eebed8cf1406739
#
_entry.id   e57fbd6a1e0059db2eebed8cf1406739
#
_cell.length_a   1.000
_cell.length_b   1.000
_cell.length_c   1.000
_cell.angle_alpha   90.00
_cell.angle_beta   90.00
_cell.angle_gamma   90.00
#
_symmetry.space_group_name_H-M   'P 1'
#
loop_
_entity.id
_entity.type
_entity.pdbx_description
1 polymer ?
#
loop_
_entity_poly.entity_id
_entity_poly.type
_entity_poly.pdbx_seq_one_letter_code
_entity_poly.pdbx_strand_id
1 'polypeptide(L)'
;MIDFKKLKIIYNKIELNDIQNHFKTIDKSIVIKQLENCSFCWKEVEIYFNDCHRVLEVKTRNITVNFYFQNKKDIPPRAKILLTLKQILTVIDYFKIQTNFLFHVILYNGTRTLPQKNEVLSPEHINGGFTSLHQSQIFILRHEEFSKTMIHEVLHHCSALHNENYTTNQINSLKQNFTLKDCRLRYNLYHLLST
;
A
#
# COMPACT_ATOMS: atom_id res chain seq x y z
N MET A 1 -16.69 15.07 1.87
CA MET A 1 -17.33 14.20 0.84
C MET A 1 -16.48 14.19 -0.43
N ILE A 2 -16.20 13.03 -0.99
CA ILE A 2 -15.37 12.89 -2.22
C ILE A 2 -16.20 13.32 -3.43
N ASP A 3 -15.68 14.27 -4.21
CA ASP A 3 -16.28 14.70 -5.47
C ASP A 3 -15.76 13.84 -6.63
N PHE A 4 -16.53 12.86 -7.04
CA PHE A 4 -16.19 11.94 -8.14
C PHE A 4 -16.10 12.62 -9.51
N LYS A 5 -16.83 13.73 -9.75
CA LYS A 5 -16.72 14.49 -11.00
C LYS A 5 -15.34 15.15 -11.10
N LYS A 6 -14.90 15.78 -10.00
CA LYS A 6 -13.57 16.38 -9.90
C LYS A 6 -12.46 15.32 -10.04
N LEU A 7 -12.59 14.17 -9.38
CA LEU A 7 -11.67 13.04 -9.54
C LEU A 7 -11.53 12.61 -11.00
N LYS A 8 -12.64 12.44 -11.71
CA LYS A 8 -12.64 12.08 -13.12
C LYS A 8 -11.96 13.12 -14.02
N ILE A 9 -12.16 14.42 -13.73
CA ILE A 9 -11.50 15.51 -14.46
C ILE A 9 -9.98 15.43 -14.27
N ILE A 10 -9.52 15.24 -13.02
CA ILE A 10 -8.09 15.12 -12.71
C ILE A 10 -7.51 13.89 -13.41
N TYR A 11 -8.16 12.73 -13.27
CA TYR A 11 -7.73 11.48 -13.92
C TYR A 11 -7.52 11.65 -15.43
N ASN A 12 -8.44 12.33 -16.11
CA ASN A 12 -8.34 12.54 -17.57
C ASN A 12 -7.18 13.48 -17.96
N LYS A 13 -6.75 14.37 -17.07
CA LYS A 13 -5.64 15.33 -17.30
C LYS A 13 -4.27 14.74 -17.02
N ILE A 14 -4.19 13.60 -16.30
CA ILE A 14 -2.91 12.99 -15.98
C ILE A 14 -2.33 12.32 -17.21
N GLU A 15 -1.17 12.81 -17.61
CA GLU A 15 -0.32 12.23 -18.63
C GLU A 15 0.88 11.55 -18.00
N LEU A 16 1.29 10.42 -18.57
CA LEU A 16 2.41 9.61 -18.09
C LEU A 16 3.55 9.61 -19.11
N ASN A 17 3.89 10.81 -19.63
CA ASN A 17 4.86 10.95 -20.72
C ASN A 17 6.30 10.75 -20.29
N ASP A 18 6.62 11.01 -18.99
CA ASP A 18 7.99 11.02 -18.45
C ASP A 18 8.31 9.79 -17.59
N ILE A 19 7.78 8.61 -17.98
CA ILE A 19 8.06 7.39 -17.22
C ILE A 19 9.41 6.83 -17.62
N GLN A 20 10.31 6.76 -16.63
CA GLN A 20 11.61 6.10 -16.75
C GLN A 20 11.55 4.72 -16.14
N ASN A 21 12.04 3.72 -16.85
CA ASN A 21 12.10 2.34 -16.38
C ASN A 21 13.56 1.86 -16.43
N HIS A 22 14.08 1.40 -15.29
CA HIS A 22 15.44 0.89 -15.19
C HIS A 22 15.49 -0.44 -14.45
N PHE A 23 16.21 -1.42 -14.98
CA PHE A 23 16.58 -2.61 -14.22
C PHE A 23 17.88 -2.32 -13.46
N LYS A 24 17.86 -2.59 -12.16
CA LYS A 24 19.00 -2.39 -11.27
C LYS A 24 19.33 -3.65 -10.50
N THR A 25 20.57 -3.68 -10.01
CA THR A 25 20.96 -4.59 -8.94
C THR A 25 20.41 -4.08 -7.61
N ILE A 26 20.00 -4.96 -6.71
CA ILE A 26 19.39 -4.60 -5.44
C ILE A 26 20.46 -4.33 -4.39
N ASP A 27 20.42 -3.16 -3.75
CA ASP A 27 20.93 -3.00 -2.39
C ASP A 27 19.79 -3.36 -1.42
N LYS A 28 19.93 -4.52 -0.78
CA LYS A 28 18.90 -5.08 0.08
C LYS A 28 18.95 -4.54 1.52
N SER A 29 20.06 -3.95 1.92
CA SER A 29 20.38 -3.68 3.34
C SER A 29 19.32 -2.84 4.06
N ILE A 30 18.81 -1.80 3.40
CA ILE A 30 17.81 -0.89 3.98
C ILE A 30 16.45 -1.57 4.06
N VAL A 31 16.06 -2.26 2.98
CA VAL A 31 14.73 -2.90 2.87
C VAL A 31 14.62 -4.08 3.85
N ILE A 32 15.67 -4.91 3.96
CA ILE A 32 15.71 -6.03 4.91
C ILE A 32 15.50 -5.53 6.34
N LYS A 33 16.24 -4.52 6.79
CA LYS A 33 16.07 -3.96 8.13
C LYS A 33 14.65 -3.51 8.42
N GLN A 34 13.96 -2.98 7.43
CA GLN A 34 12.58 -2.52 7.61
C GLN A 34 11.59 -3.68 7.64
N LEU A 35 11.81 -4.73 6.85
CA LEU A 35 10.97 -5.93 6.87
C LEU A 35 11.14 -6.70 8.19
N GLU A 36 12.38 -6.95 8.62
CA GLU A 36 12.69 -7.66 9.88
C GLU A 36 12.13 -6.98 11.12
N ASN A 37 12.08 -5.65 11.14
CA ASN A 37 11.54 -4.88 12.26
C ASN A 37 10.04 -4.60 12.16
N CYS A 38 9.37 -5.11 11.12
CA CYS A 38 7.97 -4.82 10.86
C CYS A 38 7.06 -5.96 11.33
N SER A 39 6.19 -5.67 12.30
CA SER A 39 5.17 -6.62 12.77
C SER A 39 4.09 -6.94 11.70
N PHE A 40 4.08 -6.24 10.58
CA PHE A 40 3.14 -6.45 9.46
C PHE A 40 3.70 -7.37 8.38
N CYS A 41 5.01 -7.67 8.41
CA CYS A 41 5.66 -8.60 7.51
C CYS A 41 5.61 -10.02 8.10
N TRP A 42 5.60 -11.02 7.25
CA TRP A 42 5.70 -12.42 7.64
C TRP A 42 6.86 -13.10 6.90
N LYS A 43 7.31 -14.21 7.46
CA LYS A 43 8.59 -14.83 7.12
C LYS A 43 8.72 -15.25 5.64
N GLU A 44 7.64 -15.69 5.01
CA GLU A 44 7.66 -16.10 3.60
C GLU A 44 7.95 -14.93 2.67
N VAL A 45 7.50 -13.72 2.99
CA VAL A 45 7.83 -12.50 2.23
C VAL A 45 9.31 -12.14 2.39
N GLU A 46 9.86 -12.27 3.59
CA GLU A 46 11.30 -12.05 3.84
C GLU A 46 12.16 -13.04 3.06
N ILE A 47 11.80 -14.33 3.08
CA ILE A 47 12.48 -15.38 2.31
C ILE A 47 12.40 -15.04 0.83
N TYR A 48 11.21 -14.75 0.31
CA TYR A 48 11.03 -14.38 -1.10
C TYR A 48 11.90 -13.17 -1.48
N PHE A 49 11.92 -12.14 -0.65
CA PHE A 49 12.71 -10.93 -0.89
C PHE A 49 14.22 -11.22 -0.89
N ASN A 50 14.67 -12.10 0.01
CA ASN A 50 16.07 -12.52 0.08
C ASN A 50 16.55 -13.22 -1.21
N ASP A 51 15.63 -13.88 -1.92
CA ASP A 51 15.92 -14.56 -3.19
C ASP A 51 15.73 -13.63 -4.41
N CYS A 52 15.23 -12.41 -4.23
CA CYS A 52 15.18 -11.43 -5.32
C CYS A 52 16.59 -10.92 -5.66
N HIS A 53 16.98 -10.97 -6.92
CA HIS A 53 18.30 -10.51 -7.39
C HIS A 53 18.23 -9.24 -8.23
N ARG A 54 17.04 -8.85 -8.65
CA ARG A 54 16.80 -7.70 -9.54
C ARG A 54 15.62 -6.88 -9.09
N VAL A 55 15.66 -5.61 -9.43
CA VAL A 55 14.56 -4.66 -9.25
C VAL A 55 14.27 -3.95 -10.57
N LEU A 56 12.99 -3.80 -10.87
CA LEU A 56 12.53 -2.87 -11.89
C LEU A 56 12.14 -1.58 -11.19
N GLU A 57 12.93 -0.54 -11.40
CA GLU A 57 12.59 0.81 -10.93
C GLU A 57 11.74 1.53 -11.98
N VAL A 58 10.63 2.08 -11.55
CA VAL A 58 9.75 2.92 -12.36
C VAL A 58 9.63 4.28 -11.69
N LYS A 59 9.98 5.33 -12.42
CA LYS A 59 9.92 6.71 -11.91
C LYS A 59 8.96 7.57 -12.73
N THR A 60 8.20 8.38 -12.05
CA THR A 60 7.39 9.44 -12.64
C THR A 60 7.10 10.52 -11.61
N ARG A 61 7.19 11.80 -11.98
CA ARG A 61 6.97 12.95 -11.07
C ARG A 61 7.61 12.71 -9.69
N ASN A 62 6.78 12.66 -8.65
CA ASN A 62 7.15 12.45 -7.25
C ASN A 62 6.97 10.99 -6.76
N ILE A 63 6.88 10.03 -7.68
CA ILE A 63 6.72 8.61 -7.38
C ILE A 63 7.92 7.84 -7.90
N THR A 64 8.53 7.02 -7.04
CA THR A 64 9.46 5.96 -7.41
C THR A 64 8.89 4.63 -6.94
N VAL A 65 8.81 3.65 -7.84
CA VAL A 65 8.35 2.29 -7.54
C VAL A 65 9.46 1.31 -7.85
N ASN A 66 9.86 0.53 -6.87
CA ASN A 66 10.80 -0.56 -6.97
C ASN A 66 10.04 -1.88 -6.92
N PHE A 67 9.95 -2.59 -8.05
CA PHE A 67 9.37 -3.92 -8.11
C PHE A 67 10.48 -4.96 -7.91
N TYR A 68 10.40 -5.71 -6.82
CA TYR A 68 11.31 -6.81 -6.48
C TYR A 68 10.73 -8.13 -6.94
N PHE A 69 11.50 -8.90 -7.71
CA PHE A 69 11.01 -10.15 -8.31
C PHE A 69 12.13 -11.18 -8.43
N GLN A 70 11.76 -12.45 -8.40
CA GLN A 70 12.64 -13.56 -8.68
C GLN A 70 12.69 -13.85 -10.19
N ASN A 71 11.53 -13.84 -10.85
CA ASN A 71 11.40 -14.12 -12.28
C ASN A 71 10.79 -12.93 -13.03
N LYS A 72 11.27 -12.64 -14.24
CA LYS A 72 10.74 -11.56 -15.08
C LYS A 72 9.24 -11.71 -15.38
N LYS A 73 8.71 -12.93 -15.44
CA LYS A 73 7.29 -13.22 -15.65
C LYS A 73 6.40 -12.73 -14.51
N ASP A 74 6.98 -12.52 -13.31
CA ASP A 74 6.25 -12.05 -12.14
C ASP A 74 6.01 -10.52 -12.20
N ILE A 75 6.72 -9.81 -13.09
CA ILE A 75 6.53 -8.37 -13.27
C ILE A 75 5.14 -8.12 -13.86
N PRO A 76 4.32 -7.24 -13.24
CA PRO A 76 3.01 -6.92 -13.76
C PRO A 76 3.09 -6.35 -15.19
N PRO A 77 2.08 -6.59 -16.03
CA PRO A 77 2.03 -5.99 -17.35
C PRO A 77 2.18 -4.46 -17.30
N ARG A 78 2.97 -3.89 -18.23
CA ARG A 78 3.20 -2.44 -18.27
C ARG A 78 1.90 -1.63 -18.21
N ALA A 79 0.86 -2.04 -18.91
CA ALA A 79 -0.43 -1.38 -18.89
C ALA A 79 -1.03 -1.30 -17.48
N LYS A 80 -0.90 -2.37 -16.66
CA LYS A 80 -1.37 -2.41 -15.28
C LYS A 80 -0.55 -1.47 -14.40
N ILE A 81 0.77 -1.42 -14.58
CA ILE A 81 1.65 -0.48 -13.85
C ILE A 81 1.26 0.96 -14.17
N LEU A 82 1.11 1.30 -15.45
CA LEU A 82 0.73 2.65 -15.90
C LEU A 82 -0.64 3.07 -15.35
N LEU A 83 -1.62 2.17 -15.41
CA LEU A 83 -2.96 2.43 -14.87
C LEU A 83 -2.89 2.72 -13.37
N THR A 84 -2.14 1.91 -12.61
CA THR A 84 -1.96 2.09 -11.16
C THR A 84 -1.30 3.43 -10.85
N LEU A 85 -0.22 3.79 -11.55
CA LEU A 85 0.44 5.08 -11.36
C LEU A 85 -0.49 6.25 -11.67
N LYS A 86 -1.29 6.16 -12.73
CA LYS A 86 -2.28 7.19 -13.07
C LYS A 86 -3.32 7.35 -11.96
N GLN A 87 -3.80 6.27 -11.37
CA GLN A 87 -4.74 6.30 -10.25
C GLN A 87 -4.11 6.93 -9.00
N ILE A 88 -2.86 6.56 -8.66
CA ILE A 88 -2.13 7.14 -7.53
C ILE A 88 -1.92 8.65 -7.73
N LEU A 89 -1.46 9.08 -8.90
CA LEU A 89 -1.29 10.50 -9.20
C LEU A 89 -2.62 11.26 -9.12
N THR A 90 -3.73 10.62 -9.51
CA THR A 90 -5.07 11.21 -9.37
C THR A 90 -5.41 11.47 -7.90
N VAL A 91 -5.11 10.52 -7.02
CA VAL A 91 -5.32 10.65 -5.57
C VAL A 91 -4.43 11.77 -5.01
N ILE A 92 -3.14 11.76 -5.36
CA ILE A 92 -2.18 12.77 -4.93
C ILE A 92 -2.64 14.18 -5.34
N ASP A 93 -3.02 14.37 -6.60
CA ASP A 93 -3.45 15.67 -7.12
C ASP A 93 -4.81 16.10 -6.52
N TYR A 94 -5.73 15.15 -6.31
CA TYR A 94 -7.04 15.44 -5.71
C TYR A 94 -6.93 15.93 -4.27
N PHE A 95 -6.13 15.24 -3.46
CA PHE A 95 -5.92 15.56 -2.04
C PHE A 95 -4.77 16.55 -1.81
N LYS A 96 -4.07 16.99 -2.87
CA LYS A 96 -2.93 17.91 -2.83
C LYS A 96 -1.80 17.42 -1.90
N ILE A 97 -1.49 16.13 -1.98
CA ILE A 97 -0.45 15.51 -1.16
C ILE A 97 0.92 15.98 -1.64
N GLN A 98 1.68 16.69 -0.79
CA GLN A 98 3.00 17.26 -1.08
C GLN A 98 4.11 16.32 -0.58
N THR A 99 4.18 15.12 -1.16
CA THR A 99 5.10 14.08 -0.70
C THR A 99 5.71 13.35 -1.88
N ASN A 100 7.01 13.06 -1.80
CA ASN A 100 7.68 12.14 -2.72
C ASN A 100 7.56 10.72 -2.18
N PHE A 101 6.91 9.84 -2.92
CA PHE A 101 6.68 8.47 -2.49
C PHE A 101 7.73 7.50 -3.04
N LEU A 102 8.23 6.64 -2.17
CA LEU A 102 9.04 5.49 -2.54
C LEU A 102 8.28 4.20 -2.21
N PHE A 103 7.87 3.48 -3.25
CA PHE A 103 7.20 2.19 -3.11
C PHE A 103 8.21 1.05 -3.24
N HIS A 104 8.16 0.13 -2.31
CA HIS A 104 8.82 -1.16 -2.34
C HIS A 104 7.78 -2.25 -2.59
N VAL A 105 7.65 -2.72 -3.83
CA VAL A 105 6.66 -3.72 -4.23
C VAL A 105 7.33 -5.08 -4.33
N ILE A 106 7.11 -5.93 -3.34
CA ILE A 106 7.62 -7.29 -3.29
C ILE A 106 6.60 -8.19 -3.99
N LEU A 107 6.96 -8.71 -5.18
CA LEU A 107 6.05 -9.48 -6.02
C LEU A 107 5.90 -10.94 -5.53
N TYR A 108 5.66 -11.10 -4.24
CA TYR A 108 5.40 -12.41 -3.63
C TYR A 108 4.04 -12.95 -4.11
N ASN A 109 4.04 -14.16 -4.65
CA ASN A 109 2.87 -14.79 -5.28
C ASN A 109 1.98 -15.57 -4.29
N GLY A 110 2.25 -15.52 -2.99
CA GLY A 110 1.39 -16.15 -2.00
C GLY A 110 0.01 -15.47 -1.96
N THR A 111 -1.03 -16.27 -2.16
CA THR A 111 -2.42 -15.81 -2.08
C THR A 111 -2.84 -15.59 -0.63
N ARG A 112 -3.78 -14.68 -0.42
CA ARG A 112 -4.39 -14.47 0.89
C ARG A 112 -5.24 -15.68 1.23
N THR A 113 -4.99 -16.30 2.38
CA THR A 113 -5.79 -17.41 2.89
C THR A 113 -6.56 -16.95 4.13
N LEU A 114 -7.74 -17.52 4.33
CA LEU A 114 -8.45 -17.34 5.59
C LEU A 114 -7.82 -18.25 6.65
N PRO A 115 -7.75 -17.80 7.93
CA PRO A 115 -7.27 -18.65 9.00
C PRO A 115 -8.19 -19.88 9.16
N GLN A 116 -7.61 -20.99 9.58
CA GLN A 116 -8.40 -22.19 9.91
C GLN A 116 -9.24 -21.94 11.18
N LYS A 117 -10.24 -22.80 11.40
CA LYS A 117 -11.09 -22.72 12.60
C LYS A 117 -10.19 -22.80 13.86
N ASN A 118 -10.31 -21.80 14.74
CA ASN A 118 -9.52 -21.58 15.94
C ASN A 118 -8.07 -21.06 15.74
N GLU A 119 -7.68 -20.72 14.53
CA GLU A 119 -6.41 -20.03 14.28
C GLU A 119 -6.57 -18.53 14.54
N VAL A 120 -5.54 -17.92 15.13
CA VAL A 120 -5.51 -16.47 15.37
C VAL A 120 -5.16 -15.77 14.05
N LEU A 121 -5.87 -14.67 13.76
CA LEU A 121 -5.54 -13.82 12.62
C LEU A 121 -4.11 -13.31 12.75
N SER A 122 -3.31 -13.56 11.73
CA SER A 122 -1.91 -13.17 11.62
C SER A 122 -1.68 -12.29 10.39
N PRO A 123 -0.51 -11.64 10.25
CA PRO A 123 -0.22 -10.72 9.14
C PRO A 123 -0.46 -11.32 7.75
N GLU A 124 -0.14 -12.59 7.55
CA GLU A 124 -0.35 -13.30 6.27
C GLU A 124 -1.82 -13.42 5.87
N HIS A 125 -2.74 -13.32 6.82
CA HIS A 125 -4.18 -13.38 6.55
C HIS A 125 -4.76 -12.03 6.12
N ILE A 126 -4.20 -10.92 6.64
CA ILE A 126 -4.85 -9.60 6.53
C ILE A 126 -4.02 -8.54 5.83
N ASN A 127 -2.68 -8.61 5.89
CA ASN A 127 -1.84 -7.54 5.38
C ASN A 127 -1.50 -7.72 3.91
N GLY A 128 -1.67 -6.66 3.12
CA GLY A 128 -1.17 -6.56 1.74
C GLY A 128 -0.02 -5.59 1.62
N GLY A 129 0.15 -4.70 2.60
CA GLY A 129 1.19 -3.68 2.64
C GLY A 129 1.16 -2.89 3.94
N PHE A 130 2.08 -1.95 4.05
CA PHE A 130 2.15 -0.99 5.15
C PHE A 130 2.90 0.27 4.72
N THR A 131 2.68 1.38 5.41
CA THR A 131 3.38 2.64 5.16
C THR A 131 4.11 3.15 6.40
N SER A 132 5.27 3.76 6.18
CA SER A 132 5.95 4.57 7.18
C SER A 132 5.62 6.03 6.95
N LEU A 133 4.71 6.58 7.74
CA LEU A 133 4.24 7.98 7.60
C LEU A 133 5.37 9.00 7.68
N HIS A 134 6.41 8.73 8.49
CA HIS A 134 7.55 9.64 8.67
C HIS A 134 8.55 9.62 7.51
N GLN A 135 8.61 8.54 6.73
CA GLN A 135 9.62 8.34 5.70
C GLN A 135 9.04 8.36 4.28
N SER A 136 7.72 8.46 4.14
CA SER A 136 7.02 8.38 2.85
C SER A 136 7.39 7.13 2.04
N GLN A 137 7.74 6.06 2.75
CA GLN A 137 8.03 4.74 2.20
C GLN A 137 6.82 3.85 2.37
N ILE A 138 6.49 3.14 1.30
CA ILE A 138 5.32 2.26 1.23
C ILE A 138 5.79 0.88 0.80
N PHE A 139 5.42 -0.13 1.58
CA PHE A 139 5.75 -1.53 1.32
C PHE A 139 4.52 -2.28 0.89
N ILE A 140 4.59 -2.95 -0.25
CA ILE A 140 3.55 -3.81 -0.79
C ILE A 140 4.09 -5.23 -0.80
N LEU A 141 3.38 -6.15 -0.15
CA LEU A 141 3.88 -7.48 0.17
C LEU A 141 3.25 -8.59 -0.67
N ARG A 142 2.31 -8.24 -1.59
CA ARG A 142 1.59 -9.22 -2.41
C ARG A 142 1.47 -8.77 -3.86
N HIS A 143 1.75 -9.67 -4.77
CA HIS A 143 1.60 -9.46 -6.20
C HIS A 143 0.14 -9.26 -6.62
N GLU A 144 -0.78 -10.05 -6.09
CA GLU A 144 -2.18 -10.06 -6.53
C GLU A 144 -2.91 -8.74 -6.31
N GLU A 145 -2.64 -8.08 -5.20
CA GLU A 145 -3.35 -6.85 -4.76
C GLU A 145 -2.52 -5.56 -4.90
N PHE A 146 -1.34 -5.61 -5.55
CA PHE A 146 -0.41 -4.48 -5.46
C PHE A 146 -1.04 -3.14 -5.84
N SER A 147 -1.87 -3.08 -6.89
CA SER A 147 -2.50 -1.84 -7.36
C SER A 147 -3.45 -1.24 -6.32
N LYS A 148 -4.32 -2.07 -5.74
CA LYS A 148 -5.28 -1.66 -4.71
C LYS A 148 -4.54 -1.19 -3.47
N THR A 149 -3.57 -1.98 -3.02
CA THR A 149 -2.81 -1.70 -1.80
C THR A 149 -1.95 -0.45 -1.93
N MET A 150 -1.31 -0.21 -3.08
CA MET A 150 -0.57 1.03 -3.33
C MET A 150 -1.45 2.27 -3.16
N ILE A 151 -2.66 2.26 -3.70
CA ILE A 151 -3.61 3.37 -3.57
C ILE A 151 -4.04 3.54 -2.11
N HIS A 152 -4.34 2.43 -1.42
CA HIS A 152 -4.72 2.42 -0.02
C HIS A 152 -3.63 3.07 0.87
N GLU A 153 -2.38 2.67 0.70
CA GLU A 153 -1.27 3.19 1.50
C GLU A 153 -1.00 4.69 1.24
N VAL A 154 -1.24 5.17 0.02
CA VAL A 154 -1.16 6.62 -0.28
C VAL A 154 -2.23 7.40 0.47
N LEU A 155 -3.43 6.84 0.64
CA LEU A 155 -4.50 7.51 1.39
C LEU A 155 -4.15 7.73 2.86
N HIS A 156 -3.28 6.89 3.46
CA HIS A 156 -2.76 7.14 4.81
C HIS A 156 -1.96 8.44 4.93
N HIS A 157 -1.41 8.96 3.84
CA HIS A 157 -0.73 10.27 3.82
C HIS A 157 -1.67 11.44 3.58
N CYS A 158 -2.98 11.18 3.49
CA CYS A 158 -3.97 12.22 3.28
C CYS A 158 -4.40 12.83 4.63
N SER A 159 -3.98 14.07 4.91
CA SER A 159 -4.32 14.76 6.16
C SER A 159 -5.84 14.91 6.38
N ALA A 160 -6.62 14.99 5.30
CA ALA A 160 -8.07 15.08 5.39
C ALA A 160 -8.71 13.82 6.00
N LEU A 161 -8.05 12.66 5.90
CA LEU A 161 -8.54 11.41 6.47
C LEU A 161 -8.09 11.21 7.92
N HIS A 162 -7.02 11.88 8.36
CA HIS A 162 -6.54 11.82 9.75
C HIS A 162 -7.37 12.68 10.72
N ASN A 163 -8.11 13.66 10.21
CA ASN A 163 -8.89 14.61 11.02
C ASN A 163 -10.34 14.15 11.29
N GLU A 164 -10.72 12.97 10.88
CA GLU A 164 -12.02 12.40 11.28
C GLU A 164 -11.92 11.91 12.73
N ASN A 165 -12.03 12.86 13.65
CA ASN A 165 -12.35 12.55 15.04
C ASN A 165 -13.76 11.98 15.07
N TYR A 166 -13.88 10.67 15.23
CA TYR A 166 -15.18 10.05 15.50
C TYR A 166 -15.80 10.72 16.72
N THR A 167 -17.02 11.18 16.60
CA THR A 167 -17.76 11.72 17.73
C THR A 167 -17.94 10.63 18.78
N THR A 168 -18.07 11.04 20.06
CA THR A 168 -18.34 10.09 21.16
C THR A 168 -19.55 9.20 20.87
N ASN A 169 -20.56 9.74 20.18
CA ASN A 169 -21.75 8.98 19.78
C ASN A 169 -21.44 7.90 18.74
N GLN A 170 -20.61 8.18 17.75
CA GLN A 170 -20.17 7.18 16.77
C GLN A 170 -19.35 6.06 17.43
N ILE A 171 -18.43 6.41 18.33
CA ILE A 171 -17.63 5.43 19.09
C ILE A 171 -18.54 4.56 19.97
N ASN A 172 -19.53 5.15 20.64
CA ASN A 172 -20.48 4.40 21.49
C ASN A 172 -21.37 3.48 20.68
N SER A 173 -21.87 3.94 19.52
CA SER A 173 -22.67 3.11 18.60
C SER A 173 -21.86 1.90 18.09
N LEU A 174 -20.58 2.10 17.76
CA LEU A 174 -19.70 1.03 17.31
C LEU A 174 -19.41 0.02 18.44
N LYS A 175 -19.18 0.50 19.66
CA LYS A 175 -19.00 -0.36 20.83
C LYS A 175 -20.22 -1.24 21.11
N GLN A 176 -21.42 -0.67 20.99
CA GLN A 176 -22.67 -1.40 21.20
C GLN A 176 -22.90 -2.46 20.11
N ASN A 177 -22.67 -2.12 18.84
CA ASN A 177 -22.95 -3.01 17.73
C ASN A 177 -21.93 -4.14 17.57
N PHE A 178 -20.68 -3.92 17.98
CA PHE A 178 -19.60 -4.91 17.80
C PHE A 178 -19.08 -5.54 19.10
N THR A 179 -19.74 -5.30 20.24
CA THR A 179 -19.37 -5.85 21.57
C THR A 179 -17.87 -5.64 21.93
N LEU A 180 -17.31 -4.50 21.58
CA LEU A 180 -15.89 -4.24 21.68
C LEU A 180 -15.53 -3.73 23.08
N LYS A 181 -14.59 -4.40 23.73
CA LYS A 181 -14.16 -4.10 25.11
C LYS A 181 -13.11 -2.98 25.22
N ASP A 182 -12.41 -2.61 24.15
CA ASP A 182 -11.28 -1.68 24.20
C ASP A 182 -11.36 -0.54 23.17
N CYS A 183 -10.88 0.64 23.56
CA CYS A 183 -10.94 1.90 22.80
C CYS A 183 -9.80 2.10 21.79
N ARG A 184 -8.91 1.14 21.57
CA ARG A 184 -7.90 1.19 20.52
C ARG A 184 -8.47 1.11 19.09
N LEU A 185 -9.80 1.22 19.00
CA LEU A 185 -10.58 1.18 17.76
C LEU A 185 -10.22 2.29 16.75
N ARG A 186 -9.60 3.39 17.18
CA ARG A 186 -9.36 4.54 16.28
C ARG A 186 -8.54 4.18 15.04
N TYR A 187 -7.59 3.26 15.17
CA TYR A 187 -6.76 2.80 14.06
C TYR A 187 -7.36 1.61 13.29
N ASN A 188 -8.01 0.69 13.99
CA ASN A 188 -8.50 -0.54 13.37
C ASN A 188 -9.76 -0.33 12.54
N LEU A 189 -10.64 0.64 12.91
CA LEU A 189 -11.85 0.92 12.14
C LEU A 189 -11.57 1.57 10.80
N TYR A 190 -10.56 2.41 10.72
CA TYR A 190 -10.11 3.00 9.46
C TYR A 190 -9.67 1.91 8.48
N HIS A 191 -8.93 0.92 8.96
CA HIS A 191 -8.54 -0.25 8.15
C HIS A 191 -9.74 -1.12 7.73
N LEU A 192 -10.76 -1.27 8.57
CA LEU A 192 -11.96 -2.04 8.25
C LEU A 192 -12.86 -1.36 7.22
N LEU A 193 -12.92 -0.02 7.22
CA LEU A 193 -13.77 0.73 6.30
C LEU A 193 -13.08 1.06 4.97
N SER A 194 -11.78 0.88 4.86
CA SER A 194 -10.99 1.17 3.65
C SER A 194 -10.62 -0.08 2.86
N THR A 195 -10.97 -1.27 3.33
CA THR A 195 -10.84 -2.55 2.60
C THR A 195 -12.12 -2.91 1.86
#